data_25f35e158e64a0b4ad946614f690f96b
#
_entry.id   25f35e158e64a0b4ad946614f690f96b
#
_cell.length_a   1.000
_cell.length_b   1.000
_cell.length_c   1.000
_cell.angle_alpha   90.00
_cell.angle_beta   90.00
_cell.angle_gamma   90.00
#
_symmetry.space_group_name_H-M   'P 1'
#
loop_
_entity.id
_entity.type
_entity.pdbx_description
1 polymer ?
#
loop_
_entity_poly.entity_id
_entity_poly.type
_entity_poly.pdbx_seq_one_letter_code
_entity_poly.pdbx_strand_id
1 'polypeptide(L)'
;MIKIQNIYYMLAYAFQILKSDAYSFCETEEFENAADLLAAILEKGISIQIKKRGLKRDYIESTEVSNYIKGKIDVSESIKNQTIINHQLICNFDNFSMDCYANRILKTTIQLLIKSDIKLHRKKSLKNILLNFKDVKSLDIRSIKRINWNMKFNKNNQSYQMLISICYLVLNGLIQTTTEGSTKLLNFLDEQSMSRLYEKFILEYYKKHYPELKPAASYVNWALDDGMDNLLPIMKTDITLTYGNKVLIIDAKYYSHTTQVRFDKNTIHSNNLYQIFTYVKNKACSGKNVSGMLGLMS
;
A
#
# COMPACT_ATOMS: atom_id res chain seq x y z
N MET A 1 -19.27 0.37 -11.46
CA MET A 1 -18.17 -0.61 -11.12
C MET A 1 -17.01 -0.37 -12.07
N ILE A 2 -15.80 -0.16 -11.53
CA ILE A 2 -14.60 0.12 -12.33
C ILE A 2 -14.21 -1.10 -13.17
N LYS A 3 -13.84 -0.88 -14.42
CA LYS A 3 -13.34 -1.96 -15.28
C LYS A 3 -11.97 -2.46 -14.75
N ILE A 4 -11.74 -3.78 -14.76
CA ILE A 4 -10.50 -4.40 -14.27
C ILE A 4 -9.26 -3.83 -14.96
N GLN A 5 -9.36 -3.56 -16.26
CA GLN A 5 -8.31 -2.88 -17.02
C GLN A 5 -7.93 -1.51 -16.46
N ASN A 6 -8.90 -0.74 -15.95
CA ASN A 6 -8.61 0.57 -15.34
C ASN A 6 -7.80 0.42 -14.06
N ILE A 7 -8.03 -0.66 -13.28
CA ILE A 7 -7.21 -0.98 -12.10
C ILE A 7 -5.77 -1.25 -12.52
N TYR A 8 -5.57 -2.04 -13.58
CA TYR A 8 -4.24 -2.27 -14.11
C TYR A 8 -3.56 -0.97 -14.57
N TYR A 9 -4.27 -0.11 -15.31
CA TYR A 9 -3.72 1.18 -15.73
C TYR A 9 -3.31 2.05 -14.55
N MET A 10 -4.14 2.16 -13.54
CA MET A 10 -3.80 2.90 -12.32
C MET A 10 -2.56 2.33 -11.63
N LEU A 11 -2.46 1.01 -11.51
CA LEU A 11 -1.28 0.34 -10.97
C LEU A 11 -0.03 0.58 -11.82
N ALA A 12 -0.15 0.53 -13.15
CA ALA A 12 0.97 0.75 -14.07
C ALA A 12 1.52 2.18 -14.02
N TYR A 13 0.68 3.18 -13.76
CA TYR A 13 1.14 4.54 -13.50
C TYR A 13 1.72 4.69 -12.09
N ALA A 14 1.05 4.14 -11.09
CA ALA A 14 1.53 4.20 -9.71
C ALA A 14 2.87 3.47 -9.52
N PHE A 15 3.11 2.41 -10.30
CA PHE A 15 4.33 1.60 -10.25
C PHE A 15 4.88 1.37 -11.65
N GLN A 16 5.82 2.21 -12.07
CA GLN A 16 6.40 2.16 -13.43
C GLN A 16 7.00 0.80 -13.79
N ILE A 17 7.38 -0.01 -12.82
CA ILE A 17 7.91 -1.36 -13.03
C ILE A 17 6.90 -2.28 -13.77
N LEU A 18 5.59 -2.01 -13.65
CA LEU A 18 4.54 -2.75 -14.37
C LEU A 18 4.47 -2.43 -15.86
N LYS A 19 5.17 -1.38 -16.32
CA LYS A 19 5.28 -1.03 -17.75
C LYS A 19 6.39 -1.80 -18.47
N SER A 20 7.14 -2.64 -17.77
CA SER A 20 8.14 -3.50 -18.39
C SER A 20 7.47 -4.65 -19.16
N ASP A 21 8.15 -5.14 -20.21
CA ASP A 21 7.68 -6.27 -21.05
C ASP A 21 7.30 -7.51 -20.23
N ALA A 22 7.88 -7.65 -19.03
CA ALA A 22 7.57 -8.74 -18.13
C ALA A 22 6.10 -8.79 -17.68
N TYR A 23 5.37 -7.67 -17.79
CA TYR A 23 3.96 -7.55 -17.39
C TYR A 23 3.02 -7.23 -18.56
N SER A 24 3.50 -7.29 -19.80
CA SER A 24 2.68 -7.02 -21.01
C SER A 24 1.46 -7.95 -21.12
N PHE A 25 1.53 -9.15 -20.54
CA PHE A 25 0.39 -10.07 -20.49
C PHE A 25 -0.84 -9.49 -19.75
N CYS A 26 -0.65 -8.54 -18.83
CA CYS A 26 -1.76 -7.89 -18.13
C CYS A 26 -2.62 -7.02 -19.05
N GLU A 27 -2.12 -6.61 -20.22
CA GLU A 27 -2.85 -5.83 -21.21
C GLU A 27 -3.71 -6.71 -22.11
N THR A 28 -3.29 -7.95 -22.32
CA THR A 28 -3.88 -8.89 -23.30
C THR A 28 -4.73 -9.99 -22.65
N GLU A 29 -4.47 -10.32 -21.39
CA GLU A 29 -5.20 -11.37 -20.68
C GLU A 29 -6.55 -10.87 -20.14
N GLU A 30 -7.61 -11.64 -20.36
CA GLU A 30 -8.91 -11.39 -19.74
C GLU A 30 -8.91 -11.93 -18.30
N PHE A 31 -9.16 -11.02 -17.35
CA PHE A 31 -9.31 -11.33 -15.93
C PHE A 31 -10.78 -11.39 -15.55
N GLU A 32 -11.18 -12.42 -14.81
CA GLU A 32 -12.55 -12.59 -14.35
C GLU A 32 -12.92 -11.59 -13.26
N ASN A 33 -11.93 -11.27 -12.40
CA ASN A 33 -12.13 -10.32 -11.31
C ASN A 33 -10.78 -9.65 -10.93
N ALA A 34 -10.86 -8.63 -10.07
CA ALA A 34 -9.68 -7.89 -9.62
C ALA A 34 -8.70 -8.76 -8.83
N ALA A 35 -9.18 -9.78 -8.09
CA ALA A 35 -8.30 -10.69 -7.37
C ALA A 35 -7.43 -11.52 -8.31
N ASP A 36 -8.00 -11.95 -9.45
CA ASP A 36 -7.27 -12.71 -10.47
C ASP A 36 -6.17 -11.85 -11.12
N LEU A 37 -6.46 -10.57 -11.43
CA LEU A 37 -5.46 -9.60 -11.88
C LEU A 37 -4.34 -9.39 -10.84
N LEU A 38 -4.70 -9.12 -9.58
CA LEU A 38 -3.72 -8.87 -8.52
C LEU A 38 -2.88 -10.12 -8.23
N ALA A 39 -3.49 -11.31 -8.29
CA ALA A 39 -2.80 -12.60 -8.18
C ALA A 39 -1.79 -12.79 -9.32
N ALA A 40 -2.15 -12.44 -10.55
CA ALA A 40 -1.27 -12.50 -11.72
C ALA A 40 -0.04 -11.60 -11.56
N ILE A 41 -0.25 -10.36 -11.13
CA ILE A 41 0.83 -9.40 -10.91
C ILE A 41 1.74 -9.87 -9.77
N LEU A 42 1.17 -10.37 -8.66
CA LEU A 42 1.96 -10.92 -7.54
C LEU A 42 2.75 -12.14 -7.94
N GLU A 43 2.14 -13.11 -8.64
CA GLU A 43 2.79 -14.30 -9.16
C GLU A 43 4.04 -13.94 -9.97
N LYS A 44 3.85 -13.06 -10.96
CA LYS A 44 4.93 -12.64 -11.85
C LYS A 44 6.00 -11.84 -11.10
N GLY A 45 5.59 -10.89 -10.26
CA GLY A 45 6.50 -10.03 -9.53
C GLY A 45 7.36 -10.79 -8.53
N ILE A 46 6.78 -11.72 -7.78
CA ILE A 46 7.51 -12.57 -6.83
C ILE A 46 8.46 -13.51 -7.58
N SER A 47 8.01 -14.10 -8.70
CA SER A 47 8.86 -14.99 -9.52
C SER A 47 10.09 -14.24 -10.07
N ILE A 48 9.91 -13.00 -10.55
CA ILE A 48 11.03 -12.15 -10.99
C ILE A 48 11.95 -11.82 -9.82
N GLN A 49 11.38 -11.46 -8.67
CA GLN A 49 12.14 -11.12 -7.46
C GLN A 49 13.00 -12.30 -7.01
N ILE A 50 12.43 -13.49 -6.91
CA ILE A 50 13.13 -14.70 -6.50
C ILE A 50 14.28 -15.02 -7.47
N LYS A 51 14.02 -14.95 -8.78
CA LYS A 51 15.04 -15.25 -9.82
C LYS A 51 16.20 -14.25 -9.83
N LYS A 52 15.92 -12.95 -9.61
CA LYS A 52 16.93 -11.89 -9.71
C LYS A 52 17.73 -11.69 -8.42
N ARG A 53 17.10 -11.75 -7.25
CA ARG A 53 17.67 -11.32 -5.97
C ARG A 53 17.33 -12.23 -4.79
N GLY A 54 16.51 -13.24 -4.97
CA GLY A 54 15.93 -14.02 -3.88
C GLY A 54 14.89 -13.22 -3.08
N LEU A 55 14.40 -13.82 -2.00
CA LEU A 55 13.55 -13.14 -1.05
C LEU A 55 14.36 -12.14 -0.21
N LYS A 56 13.71 -11.03 0.17
CA LYS A 56 14.32 -10.03 1.06
C LYS A 56 14.77 -10.70 2.34
N ARG A 57 15.95 -10.32 2.81
CA ARG A 57 16.42 -10.64 4.17
C ARG A 57 16.55 -9.36 4.96
N ASP A 58 16.32 -9.48 6.26
CA ASP A 58 16.46 -8.37 7.20
C ASP A 58 17.07 -8.87 8.50
N TYR A 59 17.71 -7.98 9.25
CA TYR A 59 18.15 -8.26 10.59
C TYR A 59 16.94 -8.29 11.52
N ILE A 60 16.75 -9.42 12.19
CA ILE A 60 15.66 -9.65 13.12
C ILE A 60 16.29 -9.97 14.47
N GLU A 61 15.94 -9.19 15.48
CA GLU A 61 16.34 -9.48 16.84
C GLU A 61 15.77 -10.83 17.26
N SER A 62 16.64 -11.72 17.70
CA SER A 62 16.35 -13.08 18.10
C SER A 62 16.93 -13.33 19.48
N THR A 63 16.16 -13.99 20.33
CA THR A 63 16.58 -14.42 21.66
C THR A 63 16.67 -15.93 21.68
N GLU A 64 17.80 -16.47 22.07
CA GLU A 64 18.08 -17.91 22.09
C GLU A 64 18.80 -18.31 23.36
N VAL A 65 18.46 -19.49 23.89
CA VAL A 65 19.23 -20.14 24.96
C VAL A 65 20.38 -20.91 24.31
N SER A 66 21.62 -20.59 24.68
CA SER A 66 22.81 -21.14 24.04
C SER A 66 23.89 -21.48 25.05
N ASN A 67 24.69 -22.52 24.75
CA ASN A 67 25.87 -22.92 25.52
C ASN A 67 27.11 -22.07 25.18
N TYR A 68 27.00 -21.20 24.20
CA TYR A 68 28.06 -20.29 23.77
C TYR A 68 27.53 -18.87 23.59
N ILE A 69 28.40 -17.90 23.77
CA ILE A 69 28.03 -16.48 23.67
C ILE A 69 27.75 -16.14 22.20
N LYS A 70 26.55 -15.58 21.95
CA LYS A 70 26.09 -15.13 20.65
C LYS A 70 25.43 -13.76 20.79
N GLY A 71 26.08 -12.72 20.33
CA GLY A 71 25.59 -11.35 20.49
C GLY A 71 25.65 -10.84 21.94
N LYS A 72 24.57 -10.25 22.44
CA LYS A 72 24.49 -9.66 23.78
C LYS A 72 23.85 -10.67 24.75
N ILE A 73 24.52 -10.91 25.87
CA ILE A 73 23.97 -11.76 26.93
C ILE A 73 22.91 -10.97 27.69
N ASP A 74 21.74 -11.60 27.86
CA ASP A 74 20.71 -11.16 28.80
C ASP A 74 20.90 -11.85 30.14
N VAL A 75 21.72 -11.24 31.01
CA VAL A 75 22.04 -11.79 32.32
C VAL A 75 20.80 -11.89 33.19
N SER A 76 19.92 -10.88 33.15
CA SER A 76 18.70 -10.83 33.96
C SER A 76 17.75 -11.99 33.64
N GLU A 77 17.47 -12.20 32.34
CA GLU A 77 16.62 -13.32 31.93
C GLU A 77 17.32 -14.67 32.12
N SER A 78 18.65 -14.76 31.99
CA SER A 78 19.42 -15.97 32.24
C SER A 78 19.33 -16.42 33.73
N ILE A 79 19.39 -15.47 34.66
CA ILE A 79 19.23 -15.74 36.11
C ILE A 79 17.78 -16.12 36.41
N LYS A 80 16.80 -15.35 35.93
CA LYS A 80 15.38 -15.54 36.17
C LYS A 80 14.89 -16.91 35.69
N ASN A 81 15.35 -17.34 34.52
CA ASN A 81 15.02 -18.62 33.92
C ASN A 81 15.96 -19.77 34.39
N GLN A 82 16.89 -19.52 35.32
CA GLN A 82 17.84 -20.46 35.85
C GLN A 82 18.68 -21.22 34.79
N THR A 83 18.86 -20.64 33.60
CA THR A 83 19.60 -21.28 32.49
C THR A 83 21.08 -21.46 32.81
N ILE A 84 21.63 -20.60 33.67
CA ILE A 84 23.04 -20.63 34.13
C ILE A 84 23.34 -21.98 34.84
N ILE A 85 22.37 -22.58 35.57
CA ILE A 85 22.55 -23.86 36.24
C ILE A 85 22.89 -24.97 35.22
N ASN A 86 22.33 -24.86 34.00
CA ASN A 86 22.56 -25.78 32.90
C ASN A 86 23.74 -25.37 32.00
N HIS A 87 24.61 -24.46 32.46
CA HIS A 87 25.71 -23.88 31.66
C HIS A 87 25.23 -23.25 30.37
N GLN A 88 24.03 -22.63 30.37
CA GLN A 88 23.40 -21.95 29.23
C GLN A 88 23.17 -20.49 29.55
N LEU A 89 23.24 -19.65 28.51
CA LEU A 89 23.00 -18.21 28.57
C LEU A 89 21.87 -17.84 27.60
N ILE A 90 21.04 -16.89 28.01
CA ILE A 90 20.10 -16.26 27.09
C ILE A 90 20.86 -15.15 26.36
N CYS A 91 20.90 -15.29 25.03
CA CYS A 91 21.62 -14.36 24.16
C CYS A 91 20.67 -13.65 23.19
N ASN A 92 20.75 -12.34 23.11
CA ASN A 92 20.06 -11.51 22.13
C ASN A 92 21.03 -11.16 21.01
N PHE A 93 20.63 -11.47 19.77
CA PHE A 93 21.46 -11.21 18.59
C PHE A 93 20.59 -10.92 17.37
N ASP A 94 21.17 -10.20 16.42
CA ASP A 94 20.55 -9.93 15.13
C ASP A 94 20.76 -11.11 14.19
N ASN A 95 19.66 -11.74 13.77
CA ASN A 95 19.65 -12.81 12.80
C ASN A 95 19.27 -12.28 11.42
N PHE A 96 20.15 -12.49 10.42
CA PHE A 96 19.89 -12.11 9.04
C PHE A 96 18.97 -13.15 8.36
N SER A 97 17.66 -12.95 8.49
CA SER A 97 16.65 -13.95 8.19
C SER A 97 15.73 -13.53 7.03
N MET A 98 15.22 -14.52 6.31
CA MET A 98 14.12 -14.35 5.36
C MET A 98 12.76 -14.20 6.05
N ASP A 99 12.62 -14.53 7.34
CA ASP A 99 11.37 -14.40 8.09
C ASP A 99 11.08 -12.94 8.47
N CYS A 100 11.40 -11.99 7.58
CA CYS A 100 11.14 -10.57 7.76
C CYS A 100 9.65 -10.23 7.53
N TYR A 101 9.23 -9.10 8.10
CA TYR A 101 7.83 -8.68 8.10
C TYR A 101 7.23 -8.57 6.69
N ALA A 102 7.99 -8.04 5.72
CA ALA A 102 7.55 -7.95 4.33
C ALA A 102 7.26 -9.34 3.71
N ASN A 103 8.11 -10.34 3.97
CA ASN A 103 7.90 -11.68 3.47
C ASN A 103 6.73 -12.40 4.17
N ARG A 104 6.51 -12.13 5.46
CA ARG A 104 5.32 -12.64 6.16
C ARG A 104 4.03 -12.11 5.55
N ILE A 105 3.99 -10.83 5.18
CA ILE A 105 2.86 -10.23 4.46
C ILE A 105 2.66 -10.92 3.10
N LEU A 106 3.73 -11.07 2.29
CA LEU A 106 3.66 -11.75 1.00
C LEU A 106 3.11 -13.17 1.14
N LYS A 107 3.70 -13.98 2.06
CA LYS A 107 3.25 -15.36 2.31
C LYS A 107 1.77 -15.42 2.66
N THR A 108 1.34 -14.59 3.60
CA THR A 108 -0.06 -14.55 4.06
C THR A 108 -1.01 -14.15 2.94
N THR A 109 -0.64 -13.15 2.13
CA THR A 109 -1.42 -12.72 0.97
C THR A 109 -1.56 -13.83 -0.07
N ILE A 110 -0.47 -14.54 -0.39
CA ILE A 110 -0.51 -15.69 -1.31
C ILE A 110 -1.45 -16.77 -0.80
N GLN A 111 -1.38 -17.11 0.50
CA GLN A 111 -2.24 -18.12 1.11
C GLN A 111 -3.72 -17.75 1.03
N LEU A 112 -4.06 -16.47 1.20
CA LEU A 112 -5.42 -15.97 1.09
C LEU A 112 -5.90 -15.98 -0.37
N LEU A 113 -5.07 -15.57 -1.32
CA LEU A 113 -5.40 -15.63 -2.76
C LEU A 113 -5.65 -17.06 -3.25
N ILE A 114 -4.89 -18.05 -2.76
CA ILE A 114 -5.13 -19.47 -3.11
C ILE A 114 -6.52 -19.93 -2.64
N LYS A 115 -7.04 -19.37 -1.54
CA LYS A 115 -8.38 -19.67 -1.02
C LYS A 115 -9.49 -18.89 -1.72
N SER A 116 -9.15 -17.83 -2.46
CA SER A 116 -10.10 -16.97 -3.14
C SER A 116 -10.52 -17.50 -4.51
N ASP A 117 -11.48 -16.81 -5.14
CA ASP A 117 -11.95 -17.14 -6.47
C ASP A 117 -11.05 -16.56 -7.55
N ILE A 118 -9.98 -17.29 -7.87
CA ILE A 118 -9.02 -17.02 -8.94
C ILE A 118 -8.83 -18.25 -9.81
N LYS A 119 -8.32 -18.07 -11.02
CA LYS A 119 -8.10 -19.17 -11.99
C LYS A 119 -7.25 -20.30 -11.42
N LEU A 120 -7.62 -21.54 -11.70
CA LEU A 120 -6.95 -22.75 -11.14
C LEU A 120 -5.46 -22.82 -11.44
N HIS A 121 -5.03 -22.39 -12.64
CA HIS A 121 -3.60 -22.38 -12.99
C HIS A 121 -2.82 -21.42 -12.09
N ARG A 122 -3.40 -20.25 -11.73
CA ARG A 122 -2.76 -19.31 -10.80
C ARG A 122 -2.65 -19.87 -9.38
N LYS A 123 -3.70 -20.59 -8.91
CA LYS A 123 -3.62 -21.29 -7.62
C LYS A 123 -2.46 -22.28 -7.59
N LYS A 124 -2.23 -23.03 -8.69
CA LYS A 124 -1.09 -23.96 -8.82
C LYS A 124 0.25 -23.22 -8.80
N SER A 125 0.39 -22.15 -9.59
CA SER A 125 1.62 -21.34 -9.64
C SER A 125 1.92 -20.69 -8.27
N LEU A 126 0.93 -20.11 -7.61
CA LEU A 126 1.09 -19.53 -6.27
C LEU A 126 1.47 -20.56 -5.21
N LYS A 127 0.94 -21.81 -5.29
CA LYS A 127 1.38 -22.91 -4.43
C LYS A 127 2.86 -23.26 -4.65
N ASN A 128 3.33 -23.26 -5.88
CA ASN A 128 4.75 -23.50 -6.19
C ASN A 128 5.64 -22.38 -5.65
N ILE A 129 5.19 -21.12 -5.75
CA ILE A 129 5.91 -19.96 -5.17
C ILE A 129 6.02 -20.10 -3.65
N LEU A 130 4.98 -20.59 -2.96
CA LEU A 130 5.00 -20.78 -1.52
C LEU A 130 6.10 -21.71 -1.02
N LEU A 131 6.62 -22.59 -1.85
CA LEU A 131 7.75 -23.46 -1.50
C LEU A 131 9.01 -22.67 -1.15
N ASN A 132 9.17 -21.46 -1.69
CA ASN A 132 10.29 -20.57 -1.37
C ASN A 132 10.12 -19.86 -0.01
N PHE A 133 8.92 -19.91 0.58
CA PHE A 133 8.59 -19.27 1.86
C PHE A 133 8.53 -20.27 3.02
N LYS A 134 9.21 -21.41 2.94
CA LYS A 134 9.18 -22.46 3.99
C LYS A 134 9.57 -21.89 5.36
N ASP A 135 10.66 -21.13 5.39
CA ASP A 135 11.24 -20.55 6.62
C ASP A 135 10.61 -19.22 7.02
N VAL A 136 9.54 -18.80 6.36
CA VAL A 136 8.81 -17.56 6.65
C VAL A 136 7.53 -17.90 7.38
N LYS A 137 7.24 -17.24 8.50
CA LYS A 137 5.99 -17.39 9.25
C LYS A 137 4.84 -16.68 8.54
N SER A 138 3.62 -17.18 8.71
CA SER A 138 2.41 -16.48 8.28
C SER A 138 1.92 -15.54 9.38
N LEU A 139 1.24 -14.46 9.02
CA LEU A 139 0.56 -13.58 9.96
C LEU A 139 -0.78 -14.21 10.37
N ASP A 140 -1.14 -14.08 11.64
CA ASP A 140 -2.47 -14.40 12.11
C ASP A 140 -3.49 -13.31 11.74
N ILE A 141 -4.79 -13.59 11.89
CA ILE A 141 -5.87 -12.65 11.52
C ILE A 141 -5.78 -11.34 12.31
N ARG A 142 -5.35 -11.38 13.58
CA ARG A 142 -5.22 -10.18 14.42
C ARG A 142 -4.05 -9.31 13.94
N SER A 143 -2.95 -9.93 13.57
CA SER A 143 -1.76 -9.26 13.01
C SER A 143 -2.03 -8.65 11.65
N ILE A 144 -2.87 -9.28 10.81
CA ILE A 144 -3.26 -8.74 9.49
C ILE A 144 -3.98 -7.39 9.67
N LYS A 145 -4.90 -7.26 10.62
CA LYS A 145 -5.62 -6.01 10.90
C LYS A 145 -4.73 -4.88 11.44
N ARG A 146 -3.55 -5.22 11.97
CA ARG A 146 -2.59 -4.28 12.58
C ARG A 146 -1.34 -4.06 11.74
N ILE A 147 -1.35 -4.45 10.46
CA ILE A 147 -0.20 -4.27 9.58
C ILE A 147 0.15 -2.79 9.49
N ASN A 148 1.41 -2.45 9.84
CA ASN A 148 1.95 -1.14 9.55
C ASN A 148 2.37 -1.05 8.08
N TRP A 149 1.58 -0.38 7.27
CA TRP A 149 1.81 -0.20 5.84
C TRP A 149 2.82 0.90 5.50
N ASN A 150 3.25 1.70 6.48
CA ASN A 150 4.24 2.78 6.30
C ASN A 150 5.68 2.24 6.31
N MET A 151 5.94 1.20 5.52
CA MET A 151 7.27 0.64 5.37
C MET A 151 8.14 1.53 4.50
N LYS A 152 9.39 1.75 4.93
CA LYS A 152 10.36 2.52 4.15
C LYS A 152 11.00 1.61 3.09
N PHE A 153 10.97 2.06 1.85
CA PHE A 153 11.63 1.40 0.73
C PHE A 153 12.66 2.35 0.13
N ASN A 154 13.83 1.84 -0.20
CA ASN A 154 14.87 2.56 -0.95
C ASN A 154 14.75 2.26 -2.45
N LYS A 155 15.55 2.95 -3.27
CA LYS A 155 15.54 2.76 -4.73
C LYS A 155 15.80 1.29 -5.16
N ASN A 156 16.56 0.53 -4.37
CA ASN A 156 16.89 -0.87 -4.68
C ASN A 156 15.73 -1.83 -4.36
N ASN A 157 14.75 -1.41 -3.57
CA ASN A 157 13.63 -2.24 -3.12
C ASN A 157 12.28 -1.83 -3.73
N GLN A 158 12.28 -1.14 -4.88
CA GLN A 158 11.04 -0.70 -5.55
C GLN A 158 10.13 -1.87 -5.96
N SER A 159 10.71 -3.03 -6.33
CA SER A 159 9.92 -4.24 -6.61
C SER A 159 9.16 -4.71 -5.37
N TYR A 160 9.78 -4.69 -4.19
CA TYR A 160 9.09 -5.00 -2.94
C TYR A 160 8.02 -3.96 -2.59
N GLN A 161 8.27 -2.67 -2.83
CA GLN A 161 7.27 -1.63 -2.63
C GLN A 161 6.00 -1.90 -3.44
N MET A 162 6.16 -2.26 -4.72
CA MET A 162 5.03 -2.64 -5.56
C MET A 162 4.31 -3.89 -5.02
N LEU A 163 5.06 -4.96 -4.70
CA LEU A 163 4.48 -6.21 -4.18
C LEU A 163 3.69 -5.98 -2.89
N ILE A 164 4.23 -5.21 -1.95
CA ILE A 164 3.56 -4.88 -0.68
C ILE A 164 2.34 -3.99 -0.91
N SER A 165 2.38 -3.07 -1.87
CA SER A 165 1.20 -2.26 -2.22
C SER A 165 0.08 -3.12 -2.82
N ILE A 166 0.41 -4.15 -3.61
CA ILE A 166 -0.58 -5.11 -4.10
C ILE A 166 -1.12 -5.97 -2.94
N CYS A 167 -0.26 -6.40 -2.01
CA CYS A 167 -0.71 -7.07 -0.79
C CYS A 167 -1.69 -6.23 0.02
N TYR A 168 -1.43 -4.91 0.13
CA TYR A 168 -2.33 -3.97 0.78
C TYR A 168 -3.73 -3.99 0.16
N LEU A 169 -3.82 -3.93 -1.18
CA LEU A 169 -5.10 -3.98 -1.90
C LEU A 169 -5.82 -5.31 -1.67
N VAL A 170 -5.09 -6.43 -1.76
CA VAL A 170 -5.66 -7.77 -1.57
C VAL A 170 -6.15 -7.96 -0.13
N LEU A 171 -5.34 -7.64 0.87
CA LEU A 171 -5.66 -7.90 2.28
C LEU A 171 -6.83 -7.06 2.76
N ASN A 172 -6.89 -5.77 2.39
CA ASN A 172 -8.00 -4.92 2.78
C ASN A 172 -9.31 -5.36 2.10
N GLY A 173 -9.27 -5.67 0.81
CA GLY A 173 -10.44 -6.21 0.11
C GLY A 173 -10.94 -7.53 0.70
N LEU A 174 -10.03 -8.43 1.14
CA LEU A 174 -10.38 -9.72 1.73
C LEU A 174 -10.94 -9.63 3.15
N ILE A 175 -10.44 -8.72 3.97
CA ILE A 175 -10.87 -8.58 5.37
C ILE A 175 -12.32 -8.10 5.44
N GLN A 176 -12.74 -7.23 4.54
CA GLN A 176 -14.11 -6.71 4.51
C GLN A 176 -15.13 -7.80 4.15
N THR A 177 -14.79 -8.70 3.21
CA THR A 177 -15.70 -9.78 2.80
C THR A 177 -15.89 -10.88 3.85
N THR A 178 -14.93 -11.12 4.73
CA THR A 178 -15.07 -12.10 5.82
C THR A 178 -16.02 -11.65 6.92
N THR A 179 -16.28 -10.35 7.07
CA THR A 179 -17.25 -9.80 8.02
C THR A 179 -18.68 -9.92 7.54
N GLU A 180 -18.93 -10.06 6.24
CA GLU A 180 -20.27 -10.16 5.64
C GLU A 180 -20.70 -11.60 5.28
N GLY A 181 -19.91 -12.61 5.64
CA GLY A 181 -20.29 -14.03 5.49
C GLY A 181 -20.28 -14.59 4.07
N SER A 182 -19.87 -13.84 3.06
CA SER A 182 -19.70 -14.33 1.69
C SER A 182 -18.24 -14.31 1.25
N THR A 183 -17.73 -15.47 0.86
CA THR A 183 -16.36 -15.69 0.34
C THR A 183 -16.16 -15.13 -1.09
N LYS A 184 -17.06 -14.32 -1.59
CA LYS A 184 -16.88 -13.65 -2.88
C LYS A 184 -15.95 -12.47 -2.69
N LEU A 185 -14.65 -12.71 -2.90
CA LEU A 185 -13.67 -11.70 -3.05
C LEU A 185 -14.07 -10.82 -4.23
N LEU A 186 -14.61 -9.67 -3.93
CA LEU A 186 -14.55 -8.54 -4.82
C LEU A 186 -15.53 -8.36 -5.93
N ASN A 187 -16.53 -7.75 -5.54
CA ASN A 187 -16.95 -6.59 -6.30
C ASN A 187 -16.34 -5.25 -5.78
N PHE A 188 -15.60 -5.26 -4.65
CA PHE A 188 -15.10 -4.02 -4.04
C PHE A 188 -13.66 -4.18 -3.52
N LEU A 189 -12.71 -3.56 -4.22
CA LEU A 189 -11.52 -3.03 -3.56
C LEU A 189 -12.03 -1.95 -2.59
N ASP A 190 -11.59 -1.99 -1.33
CA ASP A 190 -11.94 -1.01 -0.32
C ASP A 190 -11.81 0.42 -0.88
N GLU A 191 -12.83 1.25 -0.69
CA GLU A 191 -12.87 2.61 -1.21
C GLU A 191 -11.63 3.42 -0.81
N GLN A 192 -11.14 3.23 0.41
CA GLN A 192 -9.96 3.93 0.90
C GLN A 192 -8.69 3.49 0.15
N SER A 193 -8.56 2.21 -0.15
CA SER A 193 -7.42 1.66 -0.90
C SER A 193 -7.46 2.12 -2.36
N MET A 194 -8.65 2.17 -2.94
CA MET A 194 -8.85 2.67 -4.29
C MET A 194 -8.63 4.17 -4.38
N SER A 195 -9.05 4.95 -3.38
CA SER A 195 -8.78 6.39 -3.31
C SER A 195 -7.28 6.66 -3.34
N ARG A 196 -6.50 5.98 -2.49
CA ARG A 196 -5.03 6.12 -2.47
C ARG A 196 -4.37 5.71 -3.79
N LEU A 197 -4.85 4.66 -4.44
CA LEU A 197 -4.35 4.25 -5.74
C LEU A 197 -4.67 5.30 -6.80
N TYR A 198 -5.88 5.85 -6.78
CA TYR A 198 -6.34 6.87 -7.71
C TYR A 198 -5.58 8.19 -7.55
N GLU A 199 -5.39 8.68 -6.31
CA GLU A 199 -4.55 9.84 -5.99
C GLU A 199 -3.14 9.68 -6.57
N LYS A 200 -2.51 8.52 -6.30
CA LYS A 200 -1.18 8.22 -6.82
C LYS A 200 -1.15 8.13 -8.34
N PHE A 201 -2.15 7.51 -8.95
CA PHE A 201 -2.29 7.41 -10.40
C PHE A 201 -2.33 8.81 -11.04
N ILE A 202 -3.21 9.70 -10.56
CA ILE A 202 -3.34 11.05 -11.13
C ILE A 202 -2.03 11.83 -10.99
N LEU A 203 -1.40 11.79 -9.82
CA LEU A 203 -0.13 12.47 -9.58
C LEU A 203 0.96 11.99 -10.56
N GLU A 204 1.12 10.67 -10.71
CA GLU A 204 2.14 10.11 -11.61
C GLU A 204 1.78 10.31 -13.10
N TYR A 205 0.48 10.37 -13.44
CA TYR A 205 0.01 10.73 -14.77
C TYR A 205 0.46 12.15 -15.15
N TYR A 206 0.20 13.15 -14.29
CA TYR A 206 0.61 14.53 -14.54
C TYR A 206 2.14 14.67 -14.56
N LYS A 207 2.88 14.01 -13.69
CA LYS A 207 4.34 14.01 -13.71
C LYS A 207 4.92 13.50 -15.02
N LYS A 208 4.27 12.52 -15.63
CA LYS A 208 4.73 11.92 -16.89
C LYS A 208 4.36 12.73 -18.10
N HIS A 209 3.11 13.23 -18.17
CA HIS A 209 2.55 13.85 -19.36
C HIS A 209 2.62 15.38 -19.37
N TYR A 210 2.70 15.99 -18.18
CA TYR A 210 2.69 17.44 -18.00
C TYR A 210 3.71 17.89 -16.95
N PRO A 211 5.00 17.55 -17.11
CA PRO A 211 6.05 17.89 -16.13
C PRO A 211 6.24 19.41 -16.00
N GLU A 212 5.91 20.19 -17.03
CA GLU A 212 5.93 21.65 -17.04
C GLU A 212 5.00 22.28 -15.98
N LEU A 213 3.94 21.56 -15.58
CA LEU A 213 3.01 21.99 -14.53
C LEU A 213 3.54 21.71 -13.11
N LYS A 214 4.76 21.17 -12.98
CA LYS A 214 5.42 20.85 -11.71
C LYS A 214 4.51 20.09 -10.72
N PRO A 215 3.95 18.93 -11.11
CA PRO A 215 2.99 18.20 -10.30
C PRO A 215 3.62 17.71 -8.98
N ALA A 216 2.99 18.00 -7.86
CA ALA A 216 3.45 17.60 -6.54
C ALA A 216 2.28 17.42 -5.55
N ALA A 217 2.44 16.54 -4.57
CA ALA A 217 1.61 16.53 -3.37
C ALA A 217 2.21 17.55 -2.40
N SER A 218 1.58 18.71 -2.26
CA SER A 218 2.12 19.86 -1.54
C SER A 218 1.46 20.06 -0.18
N TYR A 219 2.23 20.56 0.78
CA TYR A 219 1.66 21.09 2.02
C TYR A 219 1.11 22.49 1.77
N VAL A 220 0.01 22.81 2.44
CA VAL A 220 -0.60 24.14 2.48
C VAL A 220 -0.52 24.63 3.92
N ASN A 221 0.08 25.78 4.14
CA ASN A 221 0.13 26.39 5.45
C ASN A 221 -1.20 27.08 5.76
N TRP A 222 -1.61 27.08 7.01
CA TRP A 222 -2.73 27.89 7.47
C TRP A 222 -2.38 29.38 7.39
N ALA A 223 -3.28 30.17 6.86
CA ALA A 223 -3.17 31.64 6.89
C ALA A 223 -3.84 32.13 8.16
N LEU A 224 -3.06 32.34 9.21
CA LEU A 224 -3.51 32.73 10.54
C LEU A 224 -3.12 34.17 10.87
N ASP A 225 -3.94 34.86 11.58
CA ASP A 225 -3.70 36.25 12.05
C ASP A 225 -2.76 36.26 13.27
N ASP A 226 -2.84 35.24 14.13
CA ASP A 226 -2.10 35.13 15.40
C ASP A 226 -0.87 34.19 15.34
N GLY A 227 -0.70 33.43 14.23
CA GLY A 227 0.40 32.49 14.03
C GLY A 227 0.34 31.23 14.90
N MET A 228 -0.77 30.98 15.62
CA MET A 228 -0.94 29.80 16.48
C MET A 228 -1.53 28.63 15.69
N ASP A 229 -0.67 27.72 15.18
CA ASP A 229 -1.07 26.56 14.37
C ASP A 229 -0.99 25.20 15.11
N ASN A 230 -0.57 25.20 16.38
CA ASN A 230 -0.24 23.97 17.14
C ASN A 230 -1.40 22.96 17.26
N LEU A 231 -2.65 23.41 17.14
CA LEU A 231 -3.84 22.56 17.22
C LEU A 231 -4.48 22.30 15.86
N LEU A 232 -3.95 22.88 14.80
CA LEU A 232 -4.53 22.74 13.46
C LEU A 232 -3.99 21.50 12.73
N PRO A 233 -4.85 20.77 12.00
CA PRO A 233 -4.43 19.63 11.25
C PRO A 233 -3.52 20.04 10.09
N ILE A 234 -2.57 19.16 9.75
CA ILE A 234 -1.70 19.34 8.58
C ILE A 234 -2.56 19.28 7.32
N MET A 235 -2.51 20.33 6.50
CA MET A 235 -3.12 20.36 5.19
C MET A 235 -2.12 19.84 4.14
N LYS A 236 -2.46 18.73 3.48
CA LYS A 236 -1.68 18.17 2.38
C LYS A 236 -2.61 17.91 1.20
N THR A 237 -2.29 18.48 0.05
CA THR A 237 -3.05 18.27 -1.19
C THR A 237 -2.71 16.93 -1.81
N ASP A 238 -3.64 16.32 -2.53
CA ASP A 238 -3.36 15.12 -3.33
C ASP A 238 -2.48 15.49 -4.52
N ILE A 239 -2.89 16.51 -5.28
CA ILE A 239 -2.13 17.03 -6.42
C ILE A 239 -2.18 18.56 -6.43
N THR A 240 -1.03 19.18 -6.62
CA THR A 240 -0.89 20.61 -6.92
C THR A 240 -0.17 20.75 -8.24
N LEU A 241 -0.77 21.46 -9.19
CA LEU A 241 -0.18 21.85 -10.47
C LEU A 241 0.16 23.34 -10.44
N THR A 242 1.36 23.69 -10.88
CA THR A 242 1.83 25.09 -10.86
C THR A 242 2.36 25.50 -12.23
N TYR A 243 1.82 26.59 -12.79
CA TYR A 243 2.29 27.19 -14.02
C TYR A 243 2.38 28.72 -13.86
N GLY A 244 3.59 29.25 -13.79
CA GLY A 244 3.83 30.66 -13.47
C GLY A 244 3.20 31.05 -12.14
N ASN A 245 2.29 32.02 -12.15
CA ASN A 245 1.55 32.47 -10.95
C ASN A 245 0.22 31.74 -10.73
N LYS A 246 -0.14 30.79 -11.62
CA LYS A 246 -1.38 30.00 -11.50
C LYS A 246 -1.11 28.70 -10.76
N VAL A 247 -1.98 28.33 -9.85
CA VAL A 247 -1.95 27.09 -9.10
C VAL A 247 -3.31 26.41 -9.19
N LEU A 248 -3.32 25.15 -9.60
CA LEU A 248 -4.51 24.31 -9.54
C LEU A 248 -4.30 23.22 -8.46
N ILE A 249 -5.17 23.16 -7.48
CA ILE A 249 -5.23 22.09 -6.49
C ILE A 249 -6.30 21.10 -6.92
N ILE A 250 -5.92 19.82 -7.05
CA ILE A 250 -6.85 18.75 -7.38
C ILE A 250 -6.96 17.85 -6.15
N ASP A 251 -8.19 17.67 -5.67
CA ASP A 251 -8.56 16.72 -4.64
C ASP A 251 -9.19 15.50 -5.33
N ALA A 252 -8.50 14.37 -5.29
CA ALA A 252 -8.87 13.16 -6.02
C ALA A 252 -9.62 12.19 -5.09
N LYS A 253 -10.88 11.90 -5.42
CA LYS A 253 -11.73 11.04 -4.61
C LYS A 253 -12.27 9.88 -5.42
N TYR A 254 -12.18 8.69 -4.86
CA TYR A 254 -12.85 7.50 -5.36
C TYR A 254 -14.04 7.18 -4.45
N TYR A 255 -15.18 6.97 -5.05
CA TYR A 255 -16.40 6.55 -4.35
C TYR A 255 -17.09 5.44 -5.12
N SER A 256 -17.68 4.48 -4.43
CA SER A 256 -18.61 3.50 -5.04
C SER A 256 -19.83 4.22 -5.63
N HIS A 257 -20.22 5.33 -5.01
CA HIS A 257 -21.25 6.26 -5.51
C HIS A 257 -20.75 7.69 -5.39
N THR A 258 -20.57 8.38 -6.51
CA THR A 258 -20.01 9.75 -6.57
C THR A 258 -20.92 10.81 -5.96
N THR A 259 -22.20 10.52 -5.77
CA THR A 259 -23.19 11.46 -5.22
C THR A 259 -23.92 10.84 -4.03
N GLN A 260 -24.31 11.69 -3.06
CA GLN A 260 -25.25 11.35 -2.00
C GLN A 260 -26.67 11.73 -2.44
N VAL A 261 -27.64 10.86 -2.17
CA VAL A 261 -29.06 11.22 -2.29
C VAL A 261 -29.50 11.90 -1.01
N ARG A 262 -29.84 13.20 -1.06
CA ARG A 262 -30.36 13.95 0.05
C ARG A 262 -31.58 14.73 -0.41
N PHE A 263 -32.75 14.50 0.21
CA PHE A 263 -34.01 15.12 -0.17
C PHE A 263 -34.31 14.94 -1.68
N ASP A 264 -34.20 13.71 -2.20
CA ASP A 264 -34.40 13.34 -3.62
C ASP A 264 -33.50 14.08 -4.63
N LYS A 265 -32.40 14.69 -4.16
CA LYS A 265 -31.41 15.34 -5.02
C LYS A 265 -30.03 14.66 -4.86
N ASN A 266 -29.40 14.44 -6.00
CA ASN A 266 -28.01 14.00 -6.03
C ASN A 266 -27.08 15.18 -5.71
N THR A 267 -26.32 15.10 -4.63
CA THR A 267 -25.38 16.14 -4.20
C THR A 267 -23.97 15.57 -4.03
N ILE A 268 -22.96 16.40 -4.27
CA ILE A 268 -21.57 16.07 -3.94
C ILE A 268 -21.41 16.10 -2.41
N HIS A 269 -20.50 15.24 -1.89
CA HIS A 269 -20.17 15.24 -0.47
C HIS A 269 -19.63 16.60 -0.01
N SER A 270 -20.34 17.26 0.89
CA SER A 270 -19.99 18.61 1.34
C SER A 270 -18.60 18.72 1.96
N ASN A 271 -18.13 17.67 2.65
CA ASN A 271 -16.80 17.63 3.22
C ASN A 271 -15.69 17.81 2.18
N ASN A 272 -15.86 17.27 0.97
CA ASN A 272 -14.88 17.46 -0.11
C ASN A 272 -14.86 18.91 -0.61
N LEU A 273 -16.03 19.55 -0.68
CA LEU A 273 -16.13 20.96 -1.05
C LEU A 273 -15.46 21.85 0.00
N TYR A 274 -15.68 21.58 1.29
CA TYR A 274 -15.02 22.32 2.37
C TYR A 274 -13.49 22.08 2.36
N GLN A 275 -13.04 20.85 2.12
CA GLN A 275 -11.63 20.54 2.06
C GLN A 275 -10.94 21.32 0.94
N ILE A 276 -11.44 21.23 -0.30
CA ILE A 276 -10.83 21.93 -1.44
C ILE A 276 -10.92 23.44 -1.29
N PHE A 277 -12.05 23.96 -0.77
CA PHE A 277 -12.21 25.39 -0.49
C PHE A 277 -11.18 25.88 0.52
N THR A 278 -10.97 25.14 1.61
CA THR A 278 -9.97 25.46 2.63
C THR A 278 -8.57 25.50 2.04
N TYR A 279 -8.19 24.51 1.23
CA TYR A 279 -6.88 24.50 0.56
C TYR A 279 -6.68 25.69 -0.37
N VAL A 280 -7.68 26.00 -1.19
CA VAL A 280 -7.63 27.11 -2.15
C VAL A 280 -7.50 28.44 -1.42
N LYS A 281 -8.31 28.69 -0.38
CA LYS A 281 -8.29 29.94 0.38
C LYS A 281 -6.94 30.17 1.08
N ASN A 282 -6.45 29.17 1.81
CA ASN A 282 -5.17 29.31 2.50
C ASN A 282 -4.00 29.47 1.51
N LYS A 283 -4.00 28.74 0.40
CA LYS A 283 -2.95 28.85 -0.61
C LYS A 283 -2.97 30.19 -1.36
N ALA A 284 -4.16 30.79 -1.57
CA ALA A 284 -4.32 32.08 -2.24
C ALA A 284 -3.69 33.23 -1.42
N CYS A 285 -3.61 33.13 -0.09
CA CYS A 285 -2.94 34.13 0.76
C CYS A 285 -1.45 34.28 0.45
N SER A 286 -0.84 33.34 -0.30
CA SER A 286 0.55 33.48 -0.80
C SER A 286 0.69 34.38 -2.03
N GLY A 287 -0.35 35.11 -2.44
CA GLY A 287 -0.34 36.03 -3.61
C GLY A 287 -0.44 35.33 -4.98
N LYS A 288 -0.77 34.04 -5.00
CA LYS A 288 -0.95 33.26 -6.24
C LYS A 288 -2.42 33.21 -6.66
N ASN A 289 -2.66 33.06 -7.96
CA ASN A 289 -3.99 32.78 -8.49
C ASN A 289 -4.28 31.29 -8.35
N VAL A 290 -5.11 30.92 -7.36
CA VAL A 290 -5.34 29.52 -6.97
C VAL A 290 -6.77 29.09 -7.32
N SER A 291 -6.88 27.97 -8.00
CA SER A 291 -8.15 27.30 -8.31
C SER A 291 -8.18 25.90 -7.71
N GLY A 292 -9.38 25.40 -7.42
CA GLY A 292 -9.61 24.05 -6.92
C GLY A 292 -10.43 23.20 -7.88
N MET A 293 -10.16 21.92 -7.93
CA MET A 293 -10.87 20.94 -8.74
C MET A 293 -11.09 19.65 -7.94
N LEU A 294 -12.29 19.10 -7.96
CA LEU A 294 -12.60 17.76 -7.46
C LEU A 294 -12.51 16.76 -8.61
N GLY A 295 -11.59 15.81 -8.51
CA GLY A 295 -11.47 14.67 -9.41
C GLY A 295 -12.24 13.48 -8.86
N LEU A 296 -13.46 13.24 -9.35
CA LEU A 296 -14.32 12.16 -8.87
C LEU A 296 -14.24 10.96 -9.81
N MET A 297 -14.07 9.76 -9.24
CA MET A 297 -14.09 8.48 -9.96
C MET A 297 -15.03 7.51 -9.24
N SER A 298 -15.84 6.76 -10.01
CA SER A 298 -16.77 5.72 -9.54
C SER A 298 -16.65 4.42 -10.33
#